data_e6bcb72020b3a880f4734629c5b5885f
#
_entry.id   e6bcb72020b3a880f4734629c5b5885f
#
_cell.length_a   1.000
_cell.length_b   1.000
_cell.length_c   1.000
_cell.angle_alpha   90.00
_cell.angle_beta   90.00
_cell.angle_gamma   90.00
#
_symmetry.space_group_name_H-M   'P 1'
#
loop_
_entity.id
_entity.type
_entity.pdbx_description
1 polymer ?
#
loop_
_entity_poly.entity_id
_entity_poly.type
_entity_poly.pdbx_seq_one_letter_code
_entity_poly.pdbx_strand_id
1 'polypeptide(L)'
;ILSRCRDSRLEIIQKLKMKNPTSTIHTLGDGADISDLNASEIELYKGTLKNRELLKRALSELEKEEPNHESIGQLLSDHHQVLRDVLQVSTPKIEAMMDAASNAGALGGKINGSGGGGCMFAYAPNNPEHVAEAIEKAGGKAYIVQKDEGTRIN
;
A
#
# COMPACT_ATOMS: atom_id res chain seq x y z
N ILE A 1 14.67 -8.64 -1.39
CA ILE A 1 13.70 -7.53 -1.55
C ILE A 1 13.47 -6.85 -0.19
N LEU A 2 13.06 -7.57 0.85
CA LEU A 2 12.68 -6.99 2.16
C LEU A 2 13.83 -6.29 2.89
N SER A 3 14.99 -6.92 3.00
CA SER A 3 16.17 -6.32 3.64
C SER A 3 16.57 -5.03 2.93
N ARG A 4 16.59 -5.01 1.58
CA ARG A 4 16.90 -3.81 0.81
C ARG A 4 15.94 -2.66 1.14
N CYS A 5 14.62 -2.90 1.12
CA CYS A 5 13.63 -1.85 1.40
C CYS A 5 13.72 -1.32 2.84
N ARG A 6 13.99 -2.20 3.82
CA ARG A 6 14.16 -1.82 5.23
C ARG A 6 15.44 -1.01 5.42
N ASP A 7 16.57 -1.54 4.93
CA ASP A 7 17.89 -0.99 5.19
C ASP A 7 18.06 0.38 4.51
N SER A 8 17.59 0.52 3.26
CA SER A 8 17.58 1.82 2.57
C SER A 8 16.75 2.88 3.30
N ARG A 9 15.60 2.49 3.88
CA ARG A 9 14.80 3.43 4.68
C ARG A 9 15.47 3.82 5.99
N LEU A 10 16.16 2.90 6.66
CA LEU A 10 16.91 3.21 7.87
C LEU A 10 18.05 4.18 7.59
N GLU A 11 18.78 4.00 6.50
CA GLU A 11 19.83 4.91 6.06
C GLU A 11 19.28 6.31 5.77
N ILE A 12 18.16 6.42 5.04
CA ILE A 12 17.48 7.69 4.79
C ILE A 12 17.08 8.35 6.11
N ILE A 13 16.48 7.61 7.04
CA ILE A 13 16.08 8.15 8.34
C ILE A 13 17.30 8.67 9.12
N GLN A 14 18.43 7.98 9.07
CA GLN A 14 19.67 8.44 9.74
C GLN A 14 20.16 9.76 9.15
N LYS A 15 20.26 9.86 7.82
CA LYS A 15 20.64 11.10 7.13
C LYS A 15 19.70 12.26 7.48
N LEU A 16 18.39 12.01 7.41
CA LEU A 16 17.37 13.01 7.72
C LEU A 16 17.45 13.48 9.18
N LYS A 17 17.71 12.59 10.13
CA LYS A 17 17.87 12.96 11.55
C LYS A 17 19.07 13.85 11.81
N MET A 18 20.16 13.64 11.08
CA MET A 18 21.35 14.51 11.20
C MET A 18 21.05 15.95 10.75
N LYS A 19 20.25 16.13 9.71
CA LYS A 19 19.87 17.45 9.17
C LYS A 19 18.66 18.06 9.88
N ASN A 20 17.82 17.25 10.50
CA ASN A 20 16.57 17.65 11.14
C ASN A 20 16.53 17.15 12.60
N PRO A 21 17.44 17.64 13.48
CA PRO A 21 17.66 17.05 14.80
C PRO A 21 16.46 17.14 15.75
N THR A 22 15.56 18.09 15.53
CA THR A 22 14.32 18.26 16.32
C THR A 22 13.17 17.40 15.81
N SER A 23 13.32 16.75 14.64
CA SER A 23 12.27 15.94 14.02
C SER A 23 12.38 14.47 14.45
N THR A 24 11.24 13.82 14.54
CA THR A 24 11.11 12.37 14.68
C THR A 24 10.73 11.74 13.35
N ILE A 25 10.76 10.40 13.26
CA ILE A 25 10.27 9.67 12.07
C ILE A 25 8.77 9.93 11.79
N HIS A 26 8.01 10.36 12.79
CA HIS A 26 6.60 10.68 12.66
C HIS A 26 6.35 12.14 12.24
N THR A 27 7.27 13.05 12.57
CA THR A 27 7.16 14.48 12.27
C THR A 27 7.94 14.91 11.04
N LEU A 28 8.86 14.09 10.52
CA LEU A 28 9.52 14.33 9.24
C LEU A 28 8.46 14.44 8.13
N GLY A 29 8.52 15.49 7.32
CA GLY A 29 7.55 15.81 6.28
C GLY A 29 8.17 16.59 5.13
N ASP A 30 7.33 17.20 4.28
CA ASP A 30 7.76 17.89 3.06
C ASP A 30 8.72 19.07 3.31
N GLY A 31 8.72 19.64 4.52
CA GLY A 31 9.64 20.71 4.94
C GLY A 31 10.99 20.22 5.49
N ALA A 32 11.28 18.91 5.48
CA ALA A 32 12.55 18.40 5.97
C ALA A 32 13.71 18.79 5.04
N ASP A 33 14.88 19.09 5.61
CA ASP A 33 16.10 19.26 4.85
C ASP A 33 16.56 17.89 4.29
N ILE A 34 16.46 17.73 2.99
CA ILE A 34 16.78 16.51 2.23
C ILE A 34 18.04 16.65 1.38
N SER A 35 18.87 17.69 1.63
CA SER A 35 20.02 18.03 0.80
C SER A 35 21.09 16.92 0.70
N ASP A 36 21.15 16.04 1.69
CA ASP A 36 22.09 14.92 1.74
C ASP A 36 21.54 13.62 1.10
N LEU A 37 20.32 13.67 0.56
CA LEU A 37 19.73 12.53 -0.14
C LEU A 37 20.03 12.58 -1.64
N ASN A 38 20.37 11.43 -2.21
CA ASN A 38 20.46 11.28 -3.66
C ASN A 38 19.05 11.13 -4.29
N ALA A 39 18.95 11.14 -5.62
CA ALA A 39 17.69 11.11 -6.35
C ALA A 39 16.81 9.88 -5.98
N SER A 40 17.40 8.71 -5.87
CA SER A 40 16.70 7.47 -5.50
C SER A 40 16.19 7.50 -4.04
N GLU A 41 16.99 8.05 -3.13
CA GLU A 41 16.60 8.23 -1.73
C GLU A 41 15.47 9.26 -1.58
N ILE A 42 15.50 10.33 -2.38
CA ILE A 42 14.41 11.34 -2.42
C ILE A 42 13.12 10.69 -2.90
N GLU A 43 13.17 9.87 -3.95
CA GLU A 43 12.00 9.15 -4.45
C GLU A 43 11.41 8.23 -3.39
N LEU A 44 12.24 7.43 -2.71
CA LEU A 44 11.82 6.52 -1.65
C LEU A 44 11.26 7.28 -0.43
N TYR A 45 11.85 8.42 -0.09
CA TYR A 45 11.34 9.30 0.97
C TYR A 45 9.97 9.85 0.63
N LYS A 46 9.80 10.43 -0.56
CA LYS A 46 8.50 10.94 -1.05
C LYS A 46 7.43 9.85 -1.09
N GLY A 47 7.78 8.65 -1.56
CA GLY A 47 6.87 7.50 -1.54
C GLY A 47 6.44 7.11 -0.11
N THR A 48 7.36 7.21 0.85
CA THR A 48 7.03 6.98 2.27
C THR A 48 6.07 8.03 2.82
N LEU A 49 6.26 9.31 2.47
CA LEU A 49 5.32 10.39 2.84
C LEU A 49 3.95 10.18 2.17
N LYS A 50 3.93 9.81 0.90
CA LYS A 50 2.68 9.51 0.17
C LYS A 50 1.92 8.36 0.83
N ASN A 51 2.60 7.28 1.23
CA ASN A 51 1.96 6.17 1.95
C ASN A 51 1.33 6.61 3.29
N ARG A 52 2.00 7.48 4.02
CA ARG A 52 1.47 8.05 5.27
C ARG A 52 0.21 8.88 5.02
N GLU A 53 0.21 9.68 3.96
CA GLU A 53 -0.95 10.49 3.57
C GLU A 53 -2.12 9.62 3.12
N LEU A 54 -1.87 8.61 2.29
CA LEU A 54 -2.89 7.64 1.87
C LEU A 54 -3.50 6.92 3.08
N LEU A 55 -2.69 6.53 4.07
CA LEU A 55 -3.19 5.91 5.30
C LEU A 55 -4.13 6.86 6.07
N LYS A 56 -3.76 8.13 6.25
CA LYS A 56 -4.61 9.12 6.93
C LYS A 56 -5.95 9.31 6.21
N ARG A 57 -5.91 9.43 4.90
CA ARG A 57 -7.12 9.56 4.07
C ARG A 57 -8.00 8.31 4.17
N ALA A 58 -7.39 7.12 4.16
CA ALA A 58 -8.13 5.87 4.28
C ALA A 58 -8.78 5.73 5.66
N LEU A 59 -8.10 6.10 6.74
CA LEU A 59 -8.67 6.11 8.08
C LEU A 59 -9.84 7.09 8.16
N SER A 60 -9.67 8.32 7.67
CA SER A 60 -10.74 9.31 7.65
C SER A 60 -11.95 8.87 6.82
N GLU A 61 -11.73 8.10 5.75
CA GLU A 61 -12.83 7.56 4.95
C GLU A 61 -13.57 6.45 5.69
N LEU A 62 -12.83 5.56 6.36
CA LEU A 62 -13.40 4.43 7.10
C LEU A 62 -14.13 4.85 8.40
N GLU A 63 -13.82 6.03 8.95
CA GLU A 63 -14.48 6.59 10.14
C GLU A 63 -15.82 7.27 9.85
N LYS A 64 -16.19 7.43 8.58
CA LYS A 64 -17.51 7.99 8.21
C LYS A 64 -18.63 7.00 8.55
N GLU A 65 -19.80 7.50 8.82
CA GLU A 65 -21.00 6.67 8.99
C GLU A 65 -21.30 5.85 7.73
N GLU A 66 -21.14 6.46 6.57
CA GLU A 66 -21.27 5.84 5.24
C GLU A 66 -19.96 6.02 4.46
N PRO A 67 -19.00 5.08 4.58
CA PRO A 67 -17.77 5.11 3.82
C PRO A 67 -18.03 4.95 2.32
N ASN A 68 -17.36 5.77 1.51
CA ASN A 68 -17.45 5.67 0.05
C ASN A 68 -16.58 4.53 -0.46
N HIS A 69 -17.19 3.50 -1.03
CA HIS A 69 -16.52 2.29 -1.50
C HIS A 69 -15.54 2.56 -2.64
N GLU A 70 -15.89 3.44 -3.60
CA GLU A 70 -15.01 3.82 -4.70
C GLU A 70 -13.77 4.55 -4.18
N SER A 71 -13.95 5.46 -3.21
CA SER A 71 -12.84 6.16 -2.57
C SER A 71 -11.88 5.20 -1.87
N ILE A 72 -12.41 4.22 -1.14
CA ILE A 72 -11.60 3.16 -0.49
C ILE A 72 -10.83 2.35 -1.55
N GLY A 73 -11.51 1.92 -2.61
CA GLY A 73 -10.90 1.19 -3.72
C GLY A 73 -9.75 1.97 -4.36
N GLN A 74 -9.97 3.26 -4.64
CA GLN A 74 -8.94 4.12 -5.21
C GLN A 74 -7.73 4.29 -4.28
N LEU A 75 -7.96 4.50 -2.98
CA LEU A 75 -6.88 4.62 -2.00
C LEU A 75 -6.04 3.34 -1.88
N LEU A 76 -6.66 2.16 -1.99
CA LEU A 76 -5.97 0.89 -2.05
C LEU A 76 -5.09 0.78 -3.30
N SER A 77 -5.62 1.16 -4.46
CA SER A 77 -4.90 1.16 -5.73
C SER A 77 -3.75 2.16 -5.74
N ASP A 78 -3.96 3.38 -5.24
CA ASP A 78 -2.92 4.40 -5.08
C ASP A 78 -1.77 3.90 -4.18
N HIS A 79 -2.11 3.19 -3.10
CA HIS A 79 -1.10 2.59 -2.23
C HIS A 79 -0.35 1.46 -2.96
N HIS A 80 -1.06 0.60 -3.70
CA HIS A 80 -0.42 -0.44 -4.51
C HIS A 80 0.56 0.15 -5.52
N GLN A 81 0.21 1.25 -6.17
CA GLN A 81 1.09 1.94 -7.10
C GLN A 81 2.41 2.36 -6.43
N VAL A 82 2.39 2.88 -5.21
CA VAL A 82 3.62 3.21 -4.48
C VAL A 82 4.42 1.93 -4.16
N LEU A 83 3.75 0.84 -3.78
CA LEU A 83 4.40 -0.44 -3.50
C LEU A 83 5.07 -1.02 -4.75
N ARG A 84 4.45 -0.88 -5.93
CA ARG A 84 4.96 -1.35 -7.21
C ARG A 84 6.10 -0.47 -7.72
N ASP A 85 5.84 0.84 -7.85
CA ASP A 85 6.70 1.74 -8.62
C ASP A 85 7.89 2.25 -7.79
N VAL A 86 7.66 2.60 -6.53
CA VAL A 86 8.69 3.17 -5.64
C VAL A 86 9.38 2.09 -4.83
N LEU A 87 8.61 1.23 -4.17
CA LEU A 87 9.19 0.17 -3.32
C LEU A 87 9.62 -1.07 -4.10
N GLN A 88 9.12 -1.24 -5.32
CA GLN A 88 9.43 -2.35 -6.22
C GLN A 88 9.25 -3.73 -5.56
N VAL A 89 8.16 -3.88 -4.81
CA VAL A 89 7.84 -5.12 -4.10
C VAL A 89 6.75 -5.94 -4.80
N SER A 90 6.29 -5.51 -5.97
CA SER A 90 5.36 -6.26 -6.79
C SER A 90 6.08 -7.26 -7.71
N THR A 91 5.30 -8.16 -8.31
CA THR A 91 5.78 -9.15 -9.28
C THR A 91 4.84 -9.19 -10.48
N PRO A 92 5.29 -9.63 -11.67
CA PRO A 92 4.41 -9.77 -12.85
C PRO A 92 3.15 -10.60 -12.57
N LYS A 93 3.25 -11.62 -11.71
CA LYS A 93 2.10 -12.44 -11.33
C LYS A 93 1.09 -11.67 -10.49
N ILE A 94 1.55 -10.86 -9.55
CA ILE A 94 0.67 -10.00 -8.75
C ILE A 94 -0.02 -8.97 -9.64
N GLU A 95 0.71 -8.33 -10.57
CA GLU A 95 0.11 -7.36 -11.50
C GLU A 95 -0.96 -8.01 -12.39
N ALA A 96 -0.68 -9.19 -12.94
CA ALA A 96 -1.67 -9.92 -13.75
C ALA A 96 -2.95 -10.24 -12.95
N MET A 97 -2.83 -10.60 -11.68
CA MET A 97 -3.98 -10.85 -10.81
C MET A 97 -4.72 -9.55 -10.44
N MET A 98 -4.00 -8.43 -10.24
CA MET A 98 -4.60 -7.11 -10.01
C MET A 98 -5.39 -6.63 -11.22
N ASP A 99 -4.80 -6.75 -12.41
CA ASP A 99 -5.46 -6.39 -13.67
C ASP A 99 -6.72 -7.23 -13.89
N ALA A 100 -6.63 -8.54 -13.65
CA ALA A 100 -7.78 -9.44 -13.76
C ALA A 100 -8.89 -9.07 -12.77
N ALA A 101 -8.54 -8.76 -11.53
CA ALA A 101 -9.49 -8.33 -10.50
C ALA A 101 -10.17 -7.00 -10.87
N SER A 102 -9.40 -6.02 -11.34
CA SER A 102 -9.91 -4.71 -11.77
C SER A 102 -10.87 -4.86 -12.96
N ASN A 103 -10.48 -5.64 -13.98
CA ASN A 103 -11.31 -5.90 -15.15
C ASN A 103 -12.61 -6.66 -14.81
N ALA A 104 -12.61 -7.42 -13.71
CA ALA A 104 -13.79 -8.12 -13.20
C ALA A 104 -14.65 -7.26 -12.25
N GLY A 105 -14.29 -5.99 -12.04
CA GLY A 105 -15.09 -5.03 -11.26
C GLY A 105 -14.67 -4.85 -9.80
N ALA A 106 -13.45 -5.25 -9.43
CA ALA A 106 -12.88 -4.83 -8.16
C ALA A 106 -12.66 -3.31 -8.17
N LEU A 107 -13.06 -2.62 -7.11
CA LEU A 107 -12.90 -1.18 -6.94
C LEU A 107 -11.45 -0.76 -6.69
N GLY A 108 -10.62 -1.70 -6.26
CA GLY A 108 -9.21 -1.51 -6.04
C GLY A 108 -8.58 -2.69 -5.33
N GLY A 109 -7.27 -2.62 -5.11
CA GLY A 109 -6.54 -3.68 -4.44
C GLY A 109 -5.10 -3.32 -4.17
N LYS A 110 -4.42 -4.14 -3.38
CA LYS A 110 -3.00 -3.96 -3.08
C LYS A 110 -2.34 -5.24 -2.59
N ILE A 111 -1.03 -5.27 -2.68
CA ILE A 111 -0.22 -6.30 -2.02
C ILE A 111 -0.49 -6.27 -0.51
N ASN A 112 -0.63 -7.45 0.08
CA ASN A 112 -0.70 -7.65 1.52
C ASN A 112 0.58 -8.33 2.02
N GLY A 113 1.08 -7.86 3.16
CA GLY A 113 2.33 -8.34 3.74
C GLY A 113 3.57 -7.75 3.06
N SER A 114 4.61 -8.56 2.94
CA SER A 114 5.95 -8.11 2.54
C SER A 114 6.16 -7.89 1.03
N GLY A 115 5.22 -8.31 0.21
CA GLY A 115 5.40 -8.32 -1.25
C GLY A 115 6.26 -9.49 -1.73
N GLY A 116 6.82 -9.38 -2.94
CA GLY A 116 7.73 -10.37 -3.52
C GLY A 116 7.02 -11.64 -4.03
N GLY A 117 5.71 -11.61 -4.28
CA GLY A 117 4.93 -12.72 -4.83
C GLY A 117 4.08 -13.48 -3.80
N GLY A 118 3.89 -12.91 -2.62
CA GLY A 118 3.06 -13.50 -1.56
C GLY A 118 1.56 -13.35 -1.80
N CYS A 119 0.93 -12.48 -1.04
CA CYS A 119 -0.52 -12.29 -1.03
C CYS A 119 -0.90 -10.89 -1.52
N MET A 120 -2.05 -10.79 -2.14
CA MET A 120 -2.73 -9.52 -2.43
C MET A 120 -4.19 -9.63 -1.98
N PHE A 121 -4.87 -8.51 -1.84
CA PHE A 121 -6.32 -8.51 -1.77
C PHE A 121 -6.92 -7.53 -2.77
N ALA A 122 -8.11 -7.86 -3.25
CA ALA A 122 -8.94 -7.03 -4.09
C ALA A 122 -10.21 -6.65 -3.33
N TYR A 123 -10.62 -5.40 -3.44
CA TYR A 123 -11.82 -4.88 -2.82
C TYR A 123 -12.99 -4.93 -3.80
N ALA A 124 -13.89 -5.87 -3.60
CA ALA A 124 -14.99 -6.18 -4.51
C ALA A 124 -16.33 -6.31 -3.72
N PRO A 125 -16.89 -5.20 -3.20
CA PRO A 125 -18.10 -5.28 -2.38
C PRO A 125 -19.33 -5.77 -3.14
N ASN A 126 -19.38 -5.61 -4.46
CA ASN A 126 -20.57 -5.90 -5.26
C ASN A 126 -20.53 -7.27 -5.95
N ASN A 127 -19.35 -7.75 -6.39
CA ASN A 127 -19.22 -8.99 -7.19
C ASN A 127 -17.98 -9.81 -6.77
N PRO A 128 -17.85 -10.20 -5.50
CA PRO A 128 -16.65 -10.86 -5.02
C PRO A 128 -16.38 -12.22 -5.70
N GLU A 129 -17.43 -12.98 -6.05
CA GLU A 129 -17.29 -14.27 -6.73
C GLU A 129 -16.70 -14.13 -8.13
N HIS A 130 -17.17 -13.15 -8.90
CA HIS A 130 -16.66 -12.90 -10.26
C HIS A 130 -15.20 -12.43 -10.24
N VAL A 131 -14.85 -11.59 -9.26
CA VAL A 131 -13.46 -11.15 -9.05
C VAL A 131 -12.58 -12.32 -8.61
N ALA A 132 -13.06 -13.20 -7.72
CA ALA A 132 -12.35 -14.39 -7.29
C ALA A 132 -12.03 -15.31 -8.48
N GLU A 133 -13.02 -15.62 -9.33
CA GLU A 133 -12.81 -16.41 -10.53
C GLU A 133 -11.78 -15.79 -11.49
N ALA A 134 -11.80 -14.47 -11.65
CA ALA A 134 -10.84 -13.77 -12.52
C ALA A 134 -9.41 -13.89 -11.99
N ILE A 135 -9.22 -13.74 -10.67
CA ILE A 135 -7.93 -13.92 -10.02
C ILE A 135 -7.42 -15.37 -10.18
N GLU A 136 -8.31 -16.37 -10.06
CA GLU A 136 -7.94 -17.78 -10.23
C GLU A 136 -7.55 -18.08 -11.68
N LYS A 137 -8.26 -17.54 -12.66
CA LYS A 137 -7.89 -17.65 -14.08
C LYS A 137 -6.53 -17.01 -14.39
N ALA A 138 -6.15 -15.97 -13.64
CA ALA A 138 -4.82 -15.35 -13.69
C ALA A 138 -3.73 -16.13 -12.91
N GLY A 139 -4.06 -17.32 -12.38
CA GLY A 139 -3.14 -18.22 -11.72
C GLY A 139 -2.97 -17.99 -10.21
N GLY A 140 -3.88 -17.25 -9.60
CA GLY A 140 -4.00 -17.08 -8.15
C GLY A 140 -4.77 -18.23 -7.50
N LYS A 141 -4.87 -18.19 -6.17
CA LYS A 141 -5.86 -18.92 -5.37
C LYS A 141 -6.63 -17.87 -4.59
N ALA A 142 -7.93 -17.76 -4.83
CA ALA A 142 -8.76 -16.73 -4.25
C ALA A 142 -9.53 -17.26 -3.02
N TYR A 143 -9.74 -16.37 -2.05
CA TYR A 143 -10.58 -16.59 -0.89
C TYR A 143 -11.46 -15.36 -0.71
N ILE A 144 -12.77 -15.56 -0.67
CA ILE A 144 -13.70 -14.49 -0.33
C ILE A 144 -13.74 -14.37 1.20
N VAL A 145 -13.42 -13.17 1.68
CA VAL A 145 -13.39 -12.86 3.12
C VAL A 145 -14.35 -11.72 3.42
N GLN A 146 -14.90 -11.74 4.62
CA GLN A 146 -15.77 -10.69 5.14
C GLN A 146 -15.14 -10.07 6.39
N LYS A 147 -15.50 -8.82 6.70
CA LYS A 147 -15.08 -8.20 7.96
C LYS A 147 -15.76 -8.91 9.13
N ASP A 148 -15.01 -9.11 10.19
CA ASP A 148 -15.52 -9.57 11.49
C ASP A 148 -15.59 -8.40 12.47
N GLU A 149 -16.14 -8.64 13.66
CA GLU A 149 -16.32 -7.62 14.71
C GLU A 149 -15.01 -7.10 15.31
N GLY A 150 -13.89 -7.69 14.92
CA GLY A 150 -12.56 -7.32 15.38
C GLY A 150 -12.11 -8.06 16.65
N THR A 151 -10.95 -7.64 17.16
CA THR A 151 -10.35 -8.27 18.35
C THR A 151 -11.16 -7.94 19.59
N ARG A 152 -11.53 -8.97 20.36
CA ARG A 152 -12.22 -8.85 21.66
C ARG A 152 -11.27 -9.28 22.78
N ILE A 153 -11.35 -8.57 23.90
CA ILE A 153 -10.74 -9.01 25.16
C ILE A 153 -11.86 -9.77 25.91
N ASN A 154 -11.63 -11.06 26.14
CA ASN A 154 -12.51 -11.90 26.98
C ASN A 154 -12.11 -11.74 28.44
#